data_3e11d80ddc3fb1dd16c69aa75cf871b0
#
_entry.id   3e11d80ddc3fb1dd16c69aa75cf871b0
#
_cell.length_a   1.000
_cell.length_b   1.000
_cell.length_c   1.000
_cell.angle_alpha   90.00
_cell.angle_beta   90.00
_cell.angle_gamma   90.00
#
_symmetry.space_group_name_H-M   'P 1'
#
loop_
_entity.id
_entity.type
_entity.pdbx_description
1 polymer ?
#
loop_
_entity_poly.entity_id
_entity_poly.type
_entity_poly.pdbx_seq_one_letter_code
_entity_poly.pdbx_strand_id
1 'polypeptide(L)'
;MPSEHFTDKDINLYLSYISEVKNLSQNTTSSYKRDLKKLSIFLDSISIKNYEEIDDGICTSWLGNLYSLENNPKTIQRHLSSARGFFKFLKKNSIIDSSPFELVKAPKSPSYLPEVLSPEDVSQLLNFKPSDTLELRDLAIVELMYSSGLRVSETANINLDDFEEEMSFLRVLGKGSKTRLVPIGRYAKNAIDNWTNERAKYSEDSNALFINLKGSRLSVRSIQLRLKRLALKQGLPPVHPHMLRHSFATHMLESSGDLRTIQELLGHSSLSTTQIYTKLDYQHLVKIYDQAHPRAKNDKN
;
A
#
# COMPACT_ATOMS: atom_id res chain seq x y z
N MET A 1 42.26 -4.53 -18.99
CA MET A 1 40.79 -4.56 -19.06
C MET A 1 40.28 -3.41 -18.23
N PRO A 2 39.39 -2.52 -18.70
CA PRO A 2 38.94 -1.41 -17.86
C PRO A 2 38.13 -2.02 -16.69
N SER A 3 38.50 -1.61 -15.47
CA SER A 3 37.85 -1.95 -14.21
C SER A 3 36.36 -1.63 -14.32
N GLU A 4 35.51 -2.64 -14.22
CA GLU A 4 34.07 -2.45 -14.22
C GLU A 4 33.69 -1.78 -12.90
N HIS A 5 33.48 -0.49 -12.97
CA HIS A 5 32.88 0.31 -11.91
C HIS A 5 31.55 -0.31 -11.45
N PHE A 6 31.15 -0.03 -10.21
CA PHE A 6 29.81 -0.21 -9.64
C PHE A 6 28.78 0.30 -10.66
N THR A 7 28.40 -0.56 -11.61
CA THR A 7 27.85 -0.12 -12.88
C THR A 7 26.33 -0.08 -12.81
N ASP A 8 25.73 0.93 -13.42
CA ASP A 8 24.29 0.95 -13.70
C ASP A 8 23.82 -0.35 -14.39
N LYS A 9 24.71 -1.08 -15.07
CA LYS A 9 24.47 -2.38 -15.68
C LYS A 9 24.12 -3.46 -14.64
N ASP A 10 24.95 -3.61 -13.58
CA ASP A 10 24.70 -4.63 -12.55
C ASP A 10 23.47 -4.31 -11.71
N ILE A 11 23.25 -3.02 -11.43
CA ILE A 11 22.02 -2.58 -10.77
C ILE A 11 20.81 -2.93 -11.64
N ASN A 12 20.85 -2.67 -12.95
CA ASN A 12 19.74 -2.99 -13.85
C ASN A 12 19.51 -4.51 -13.96
N LEU A 13 20.57 -5.34 -14.04
CA LEU A 13 20.47 -6.80 -14.02
C LEU A 13 19.79 -7.30 -12.72
N TYR A 14 20.20 -6.75 -11.57
CA TYR A 14 19.56 -7.08 -10.30
C TYR A 14 18.10 -6.66 -10.27
N LEU A 15 17.77 -5.46 -10.76
CA LEU A 15 16.38 -4.97 -10.80
C LEU A 15 15.50 -5.83 -11.70
N SER A 16 16.00 -6.28 -12.85
CA SER A 16 15.30 -7.26 -13.71
C SER A 16 15.10 -8.59 -12.96
N TYR A 17 16.14 -9.10 -12.31
CA TYR A 17 16.03 -10.34 -11.52
C TYR A 17 14.97 -10.26 -10.43
N ILE A 18 14.91 -9.18 -9.64
CA ILE A 18 13.92 -9.06 -8.56
C ILE A 18 12.51 -8.81 -9.09
N SER A 19 12.37 -8.18 -10.26
CA SER A 19 11.09 -7.96 -10.93
C SER A 19 10.55 -9.26 -11.55
N GLU A 20 11.35 -9.95 -12.35
CA GLU A 20 10.93 -11.07 -13.18
C GLU A 20 10.95 -12.41 -12.44
N VAL A 21 12.01 -12.64 -11.64
CA VAL A 21 12.22 -13.92 -10.94
C VAL A 21 11.62 -13.91 -9.53
N LYS A 22 11.78 -12.78 -8.80
CA LYS A 22 11.25 -12.63 -7.44
C LYS A 22 9.84 -12.06 -7.39
N ASN A 23 9.29 -11.62 -8.52
CA ASN A 23 7.96 -11.02 -8.64
C ASN A 23 7.73 -9.89 -7.61
N LEU A 24 8.75 -9.07 -7.35
CA LEU A 24 8.59 -7.92 -6.46
C LEU A 24 7.79 -6.81 -7.17
N SER A 25 7.02 -6.05 -6.36
CA SER A 25 6.20 -4.97 -6.92
C SER A 25 7.06 -3.88 -7.57
N GLN A 26 6.52 -3.23 -8.60
CA GLN A 26 7.17 -2.11 -9.28
C GLN A 26 7.60 -0.99 -8.32
N ASN A 27 6.82 -0.74 -7.26
CA ASN A 27 7.17 0.23 -6.22
C ASN A 27 8.41 -0.20 -5.43
N THR A 28 8.56 -1.49 -5.13
CA THR A 28 9.74 -2.04 -4.46
C THR A 28 10.96 -1.93 -5.36
N THR A 29 10.85 -2.35 -6.63
CA THR A 29 11.93 -2.28 -7.62
C THR A 29 12.38 -0.83 -7.83
N SER A 30 11.44 0.11 -7.99
CA SER A 30 11.76 1.54 -8.13
C SER A 30 12.40 2.14 -6.87
N SER A 31 12.02 1.67 -5.69
CA SER A 31 12.64 2.10 -4.44
C SER A 31 14.06 1.56 -4.30
N TYR A 32 14.27 0.29 -4.61
CA TYR A 32 15.60 -0.33 -4.61
C TYR A 32 16.55 0.31 -5.62
N LYS A 33 16.03 0.66 -6.83
CA LYS A 33 16.80 1.42 -7.81
C LYS A 33 17.35 2.73 -7.23
N ARG A 34 16.47 3.51 -6.58
CA ARG A 34 16.88 4.79 -5.96
C ARG A 34 17.86 4.58 -4.81
N ASP A 35 17.68 3.52 -4.01
CA ASP A 35 18.54 3.21 -2.88
C ASP A 35 19.95 2.80 -3.34
N LEU A 36 20.04 1.92 -4.34
CA LEU A 36 21.30 1.47 -4.90
C LEU A 36 22.04 2.58 -5.64
N LYS A 37 21.30 3.48 -6.33
CA LYS A 37 21.91 4.67 -6.93
C LYS A 37 22.52 5.60 -5.88
N LYS A 38 21.90 5.77 -4.72
CA LYS A 38 22.49 6.54 -3.61
C LYS A 38 23.74 5.87 -3.05
N LEU A 39 23.74 4.54 -2.96
CA LEU A 39 24.94 3.79 -2.56
C LEU A 39 26.07 3.97 -3.59
N SER A 40 25.78 3.87 -4.89
CA SER A 40 26.75 4.14 -5.95
C SER A 40 27.39 5.53 -5.81
N ILE A 41 26.57 6.57 -5.68
CA ILE A 41 27.05 7.96 -5.51
C ILE A 41 27.93 8.09 -4.26
N PHE A 42 27.59 7.43 -3.15
CA PHE A 42 28.41 7.44 -1.95
C PHE A 42 29.78 6.76 -2.19
N LEU A 43 29.80 5.59 -2.80
CA LEU A 43 31.04 4.86 -3.12
C LEU A 43 31.94 5.67 -4.07
N ASP A 44 31.35 6.30 -5.08
CA ASP A 44 32.07 7.21 -5.97
C ASP A 44 32.69 8.39 -5.23
N SER A 45 31.99 8.96 -4.23
CA SER A 45 32.46 10.10 -3.43
C SER A 45 33.71 9.79 -2.57
N ILE A 46 33.91 8.51 -2.24
CA ILE A 46 35.06 8.01 -1.50
C ILE A 46 36.06 7.25 -2.41
N SER A 47 35.92 7.39 -3.75
CA SER A 47 36.80 6.83 -4.77
C SER A 47 36.89 5.30 -4.80
N ILE A 48 35.89 4.59 -4.30
CA ILE A 48 35.77 3.13 -4.40
C ILE A 48 35.32 2.76 -5.82
N LYS A 49 36.13 1.91 -6.47
CA LYS A 49 35.90 1.53 -7.89
C LYS A 49 35.53 0.07 -8.07
N ASN A 50 35.93 -0.80 -7.14
CA ASN A 50 35.75 -2.24 -7.23
C ASN A 50 34.89 -2.74 -6.06
N TYR A 51 34.12 -3.78 -6.27
CA TYR A 51 33.30 -4.41 -5.21
C TYR A 51 34.19 -4.99 -4.09
N GLU A 52 35.38 -5.47 -4.40
CA GLU A 52 36.33 -6.06 -3.46
C GLU A 52 36.90 -5.05 -2.48
N GLU A 53 36.87 -3.76 -2.82
CA GLU A 53 37.33 -2.67 -1.94
C GLU A 53 36.30 -2.35 -0.83
N ILE A 54 35.08 -2.86 -0.95
CA ILE A 54 34.00 -2.57 0.00
C ILE A 54 34.11 -3.50 1.20
N ASP A 55 34.58 -2.97 2.30
CA ASP A 55 34.66 -3.64 3.59
C ASP A 55 33.56 -3.22 4.59
N ASP A 56 33.61 -3.82 5.78
CA ASP A 56 32.68 -3.48 6.88
C ASP A 56 32.80 -2.02 7.33
N GLY A 57 34.00 -1.41 7.23
CA GLY A 57 34.21 0.00 7.55
C GLY A 57 33.51 0.93 6.61
N ILE A 58 33.58 0.65 5.31
CA ILE A 58 32.85 1.40 4.26
C ILE A 58 31.36 1.23 4.42
N CYS A 59 30.87 0.01 4.69
CA CYS A 59 29.45 -0.24 4.95
C CYS A 59 28.93 0.54 6.17
N THR A 60 29.73 0.60 7.24
CA THR A 60 29.41 1.37 8.45
C THR A 60 29.43 2.88 8.17
N SER A 61 30.41 3.36 7.40
CA SER A 61 30.51 4.76 6.97
C SER A 61 29.30 5.18 6.15
N TRP A 62 28.84 4.29 5.23
CA TRP A 62 27.61 4.55 4.47
C TRP A 62 26.38 4.64 5.36
N LEU A 63 26.26 3.79 6.38
CA LEU A 63 25.20 3.93 7.38
C LEU A 63 25.27 5.29 8.10
N GLY A 64 26.46 5.69 8.51
CA GLY A 64 26.69 7.02 9.11
C GLY A 64 26.23 8.15 8.19
N ASN A 65 26.53 8.04 6.90
CA ASN A 65 26.06 8.99 5.88
C ASN A 65 24.52 9.01 5.76
N LEU A 66 23.87 7.85 5.80
CA LEU A 66 22.40 7.80 5.79
C LEU A 66 21.78 8.45 7.05
N TYR A 67 22.42 8.33 8.21
CA TYR A 67 22.00 9.02 9.44
C TYR A 67 22.21 10.53 9.36
N SER A 68 23.36 10.99 8.86
CA SER A 68 23.63 12.42 8.71
C SER A 68 22.67 13.12 7.73
N LEU A 69 22.07 12.38 6.81
CA LEU A 69 21.01 12.85 5.92
C LEU A 69 19.61 12.80 6.56
N GLU A 70 19.52 12.66 7.88
CA GLU A 70 18.28 12.64 8.66
C GLU A 70 17.25 11.60 8.20
N ASN A 71 17.71 10.50 7.59
CA ASN A 71 16.81 9.42 7.21
C ASN A 71 16.26 8.73 8.46
N ASN A 72 14.95 8.46 8.45
CA ASN A 72 14.35 7.69 9.54
C ASN A 72 14.81 6.21 9.54
N PRO A 73 14.76 5.51 10.69
CA PRO A 73 15.24 4.13 10.81
C PRO A 73 14.65 3.15 9.80
N LYS A 74 13.36 3.27 9.47
CA LYS A 74 12.71 2.42 8.45
C LYS A 74 13.29 2.65 7.04
N THR A 75 13.63 3.88 6.72
CA THR A 75 14.29 4.22 5.45
C THR A 75 15.68 3.61 5.41
N ILE A 76 16.47 3.71 6.49
CA ILE A 76 17.80 3.10 6.60
C ILE A 76 17.71 1.58 6.49
N GLN A 77 16.76 0.93 7.16
CA GLN A 77 16.50 -0.50 7.04
C GLN A 77 16.21 -0.91 5.59
N ARG A 78 15.43 -0.11 4.84
CA ARG A 78 15.14 -0.38 3.43
C ARG A 78 16.38 -0.23 2.56
N HIS A 79 17.22 0.79 2.78
CA HIS A 79 18.50 0.95 2.11
C HIS A 79 19.42 -0.26 2.33
N LEU A 80 19.52 -0.73 3.58
CA LEU A 80 20.29 -1.94 3.90
C LEU A 80 19.71 -3.20 3.24
N SER A 81 18.38 -3.32 3.21
CA SER A 81 17.73 -4.46 2.56
C SER A 81 17.98 -4.49 1.05
N SER A 82 17.98 -3.32 0.39
CA SER A 82 18.32 -3.23 -1.03
C SER A 82 19.78 -3.55 -1.31
N ALA A 83 20.71 -3.03 -0.50
CA ALA A 83 22.15 -3.33 -0.61
C ALA A 83 22.42 -4.82 -0.38
N ARG A 84 21.93 -5.40 0.72
CA ARG A 84 22.09 -6.84 0.99
C ARG A 84 21.54 -7.72 -0.14
N GLY A 85 20.37 -7.37 -0.65
CA GLY A 85 19.75 -8.08 -1.78
C GLY A 85 20.63 -8.03 -3.03
N PHE A 86 21.20 -6.86 -3.34
CA PHE A 86 22.07 -6.65 -4.46
C PHE A 86 23.40 -7.41 -4.33
N PHE A 87 24.10 -7.28 -3.21
CA PHE A 87 25.37 -7.99 -2.99
C PHE A 87 25.18 -9.51 -2.89
N LYS A 88 24.05 -9.98 -2.36
CA LYS A 88 23.69 -11.40 -2.43
C LYS A 88 23.46 -11.88 -3.87
N PHE A 89 22.91 -11.04 -4.73
CA PHE A 89 22.74 -11.33 -6.15
C PHE A 89 24.12 -11.39 -6.85
N LEU A 90 25.03 -10.45 -6.60
CA LEU A 90 26.38 -10.45 -7.15
C LEU A 90 27.14 -11.72 -6.73
N LYS A 91 27.09 -12.10 -5.43
CA LYS A 91 27.70 -13.35 -4.92
C LYS A 91 27.11 -14.57 -5.62
N LYS A 92 25.80 -14.64 -5.79
CA LYS A 92 25.13 -15.76 -6.48
C LYS A 92 25.59 -15.91 -7.94
N ASN A 93 25.95 -14.82 -8.58
CA ASN A 93 26.44 -14.81 -9.97
C ASN A 93 27.97 -14.85 -10.08
N SER A 94 28.68 -15.16 -8.98
CA SER A 94 30.16 -15.27 -8.91
C SER A 94 30.88 -13.99 -9.39
N ILE A 95 30.27 -12.82 -9.18
CA ILE A 95 30.88 -11.50 -9.46
C ILE A 95 31.74 -11.08 -8.26
N ILE A 96 31.36 -11.50 -7.05
CA ILE A 96 32.08 -11.30 -5.80
C ILE A 96 32.07 -12.60 -4.99
N ASP A 97 33.11 -12.80 -4.14
CA ASP A 97 33.23 -14.00 -3.30
C ASP A 97 32.44 -13.90 -1.99
N SER A 98 32.31 -12.70 -1.43
CA SER A 98 31.60 -12.45 -0.16
C SER A 98 30.72 -11.19 -0.24
N SER A 99 29.70 -11.13 0.61
CA SER A 99 28.82 -9.96 0.68
C SER A 99 29.24 -9.06 1.84
N PRO A 100 29.71 -7.82 1.58
CA PRO A 100 30.17 -6.92 2.64
C PRO A 100 29.05 -6.43 3.56
N PHE A 101 27.78 -6.52 3.13
CA PHE A 101 26.62 -6.10 3.90
C PHE A 101 26.00 -7.21 4.77
N GLU A 102 26.58 -8.42 4.79
CA GLU A 102 25.98 -9.58 5.48
C GLU A 102 25.88 -9.37 6.99
N LEU A 103 26.96 -8.85 7.61
CA LEU A 103 27.07 -8.65 9.06
C LEU A 103 26.63 -7.26 9.54
N VAL A 104 26.37 -6.32 8.64
CA VAL A 104 25.99 -4.94 8.99
C VAL A 104 24.65 -4.95 9.72
N LYS A 105 24.60 -4.43 10.94
CA LYS A 105 23.35 -4.39 11.75
C LYS A 105 22.46 -3.23 11.34
N ALA A 106 21.19 -3.53 11.08
CA ALA A 106 20.20 -2.50 10.85
C ALA A 106 19.85 -1.76 12.15
N PRO A 107 19.56 -0.44 12.09
CA PRO A 107 19.08 0.29 13.25
C PRO A 107 17.77 -0.31 13.76
N LYS A 108 17.57 -0.33 15.08
CA LYS A 108 16.27 -0.65 15.66
C LYS A 108 15.30 0.46 15.30
N SER A 109 14.19 0.11 14.65
CA SER A 109 13.08 1.04 14.44
C SER A 109 12.22 1.04 15.69
N PRO A 110 11.84 2.20 16.23
CA PRO A 110 10.81 2.24 17.27
C PRO A 110 9.56 1.51 16.77
N SER A 111 9.04 0.63 17.60
CA SER A 111 7.74 0.01 17.35
C SER A 111 6.67 1.05 17.67
N TYR A 112 6.19 1.78 16.66
CA TYR A 112 4.97 2.57 16.83
C TYR A 112 3.79 1.61 16.80
N LEU A 113 2.95 1.69 17.82
CA LEU A 113 1.63 1.06 17.75
C LEU A 113 0.89 1.64 16.53
N PRO A 114 0.23 0.81 15.73
CA PRO A 114 -0.58 1.31 14.63
C PRO A 114 -1.60 2.32 15.15
N GLU A 115 -1.63 3.50 14.58
CA GLU A 115 -2.67 4.47 14.89
C GLU A 115 -4.00 3.96 14.32
N VAL A 116 -4.98 3.79 15.19
CA VAL A 116 -6.34 3.35 14.87
C VAL A 116 -7.27 4.50 15.22
N LEU A 117 -8.18 4.85 14.31
CA LEU A 117 -9.26 5.80 14.60
C LEU A 117 -10.30 5.09 15.47
N SER A 118 -10.83 5.78 16.46
CA SER A 118 -12.00 5.30 17.18
C SER A 118 -13.24 5.25 16.28
N PRO A 119 -14.29 4.49 16.64
CA PRO A 119 -15.56 4.54 15.90
C PRO A 119 -16.15 5.96 15.80
N GLU A 120 -15.95 6.77 16.83
CA GLU A 120 -16.37 8.17 16.91
C GLU A 120 -15.58 9.04 15.92
N ASP A 121 -14.25 8.87 15.84
CA ASP A 121 -13.40 9.59 14.87
C ASP A 121 -13.79 9.22 13.44
N VAL A 122 -14.05 7.93 13.18
CA VAL A 122 -14.54 7.47 11.87
C VAL A 122 -15.91 8.09 11.56
N SER A 123 -16.79 8.13 12.52
CA SER A 123 -18.10 8.76 12.36
C SER A 123 -17.95 10.28 12.08
N GLN A 124 -17.08 10.97 12.80
CA GLN A 124 -16.78 12.38 12.56
C GLN A 124 -16.19 12.61 11.16
N LEU A 125 -15.29 11.73 10.71
CA LEU A 125 -14.67 11.81 9.39
C LEU A 125 -15.70 11.64 8.24
N LEU A 126 -16.72 10.81 8.42
CA LEU A 126 -17.63 10.37 7.38
C LEU A 126 -19.02 11.04 7.42
N ASN A 127 -19.46 11.53 8.60
CA ASN A 127 -20.79 12.12 8.75
C ASN A 127 -20.78 13.62 8.46
N PHE A 128 -20.44 13.99 7.22
CA PHE A 128 -20.55 15.37 6.74
C PHE A 128 -21.36 15.42 5.44
N LYS A 129 -21.93 16.57 5.16
CA LYS A 129 -22.62 16.84 3.90
C LYS A 129 -21.61 17.40 2.90
N PRO A 130 -21.35 16.71 1.78
CA PRO A 130 -20.48 17.24 0.73
C PRO A 130 -20.99 18.57 0.18
N SER A 131 -20.12 19.55 0.05
CA SER A 131 -20.45 20.90 -0.43
C SER A 131 -20.10 21.10 -1.92
N ASP A 132 -19.27 20.23 -2.48
CA ASP A 132 -18.85 20.28 -3.88
C ASP A 132 -18.59 18.87 -4.45
N THR A 133 -18.33 18.81 -5.75
CA THR A 133 -18.02 17.57 -6.50
C THR A 133 -16.81 16.83 -5.94
N LEU A 134 -15.78 17.56 -5.49
CA LEU A 134 -14.56 16.92 -4.95
C LEU A 134 -14.85 16.25 -3.61
N GLU A 135 -15.71 16.85 -2.79
CA GLU A 135 -16.12 16.26 -1.51
C GLU A 135 -17.05 15.08 -1.68
N LEU A 136 -17.93 15.07 -2.69
CA LEU A 136 -18.72 13.89 -3.06
C LEU A 136 -17.82 12.70 -3.39
N ARG A 137 -16.81 12.93 -4.24
CA ARG A 137 -15.84 11.90 -4.59
C ARG A 137 -15.04 11.45 -3.37
N ASP A 138 -14.57 12.39 -2.57
CA ASP A 138 -13.72 12.10 -1.40
C ASP A 138 -14.49 11.31 -0.34
N LEU A 139 -15.78 11.61 -0.14
CA LEU A 139 -16.65 10.82 0.73
C LEU A 139 -16.77 9.38 0.20
N ALA A 140 -17.03 9.19 -1.10
CA ALA A 140 -17.10 7.87 -1.69
C ALA A 140 -15.80 7.08 -1.56
N ILE A 141 -14.63 7.74 -1.72
CA ILE A 141 -13.32 7.13 -1.50
C ILE A 141 -13.18 6.64 -0.06
N VAL A 142 -13.47 7.49 0.92
CA VAL A 142 -13.22 7.17 2.34
C VAL A 142 -14.21 6.15 2.86
N GLU A 143 -15.49 6.26 2.48
CA GLU A 143 -16.53 5.28 2.79
C GLU A 143 -16.14 3.89 2.25
N LEU A 144 -15.73 3.81 0.98
CA LEU A 144 -15.34 2.54 0.38
C LEU A 144 -14.07 1.96 1.02
N MET A 145 -13.06 2.80 1.31
CA MET A 145 -11.83 2.35 1.96
C MET A 145 -12.08 1.80 3.35
N TYR A 146 -12.93 2.46 4.13
CA TYR A 146 -13.28 2.00 5.47
C TYR A 146 -14.22 0.80 5.45
N SER A 147 -15.25 0.83 4.61
CA SER A 147 -16.22 -0.26 4.47
C SER A 147 -15.58 -1.59 4.09
N SER A 148 -14.60 -1.56 3.18
CA SER A 148 -14.03 -2.78 2.58
C SER A 148 -12.57 -3.03 2.95
N GLY A 149 -12.00 -2.24 3.85
CA GLY A 149 -10.61 -2.36 4.30
C GLY A 149 -9.56 -2.28 3.18
N LEU A 150 -9.82 -1.51 2.12
CA LEU A 150 -8.99 -1.47 0.93
C LEU A 150 -7.63 -0.81 1.16
N ARG A 151 -6.61 -1.26 0.41
CA ARG A 151 -5.36 -0.52 0.26
C ARG A 151 -5.59 0.68 -0.66
N VAL A 152 -4.89 1.79 -0.43
CA VAL A 152 -5.02 2.99 -1.28
C VAL A 152 -4.72 2.71 -2.76
N SER A 153 -3.78 1.83 -3.06
CA SER A 153 -3.48 1.42 -4.44
C SER A 153 -4.60 0.59 -5.06
N GLU A 154 -5.27 -0.25 -4.27
CA GLU A 154 -6.45 -0.98 -4.71
C GLU A 154 -7.56 0.01 -5.03
N THR A 155 -7.86 0.94 -4.11
CA THR A 155 -8.88 2.00 -4.30
C THR A 155 -8.63 2.85 -5.55
N ALA A 156 -7.37 3.25 -5.81
CA ALA A 156 -7.02 4.04 -6.98
C ALA A 156 -7.24 3.29 -8.31
N ASN A 157 -7.15 1.96 -8.28
CA ASN A 157 -7.25 1.12 -9.47
C ASN A 157 -8.65 0.56 -9.75
N ILE A 158 -9.64 0.82 -8.90
CA ILE A 158 -11.01 0.35 -9.10
C ILE A 158 -11.58 0.92 -10.41
N ASN A 159 -12.27 0.04 -11.13
CA ASN A 159 -13.05 0.36 -12.33
C ASN A 159 -14.55 0.27 -12.06
N LEU A 160 -15.35 0.83 -12.93
CA LEU A 160 -16.80 0.70 -12.86
C LEU A 160 -17.26 -0.77 -12.99
N ASP A 161 -16.55 -1.57 -13.79
CA ASP A 161 -16.87 -2.98 -14.05
C ASP A 161 -16.39 -3.94 -12.93
N ASP A 162 -15.76 -3.42 -11.88
CA ASP A 162 -15.30 -4.26 -10.75
C ASP A 162 -16.40 -4.54 -9.73
N PHE A 163 -17.60 -3.96 -9.89
CA PHE A 163 -18.74 -4.17 -9.01
C PHE A 163 -19.58 -5.37 -9.47
N GLU A 164 -20.04 -6.17 -8.52
CA GLU A 164 -20.87 -7.36 -8.74
C GLU A 164 -22.13 -7.30 -7.87
N GLU A 165 -23.16 -8.05 -8.28
CA GLU A 165 -24.44 -8.22 -7.56
C GLU A 165 -25.04 -6.87 -7.09
N GLU A 166 -25.33 -5.98 -8.03
CA GLU A 166 -25.91 -4.66 -7.76
C GLU A 166 -25.11 -3.84 -6.73
N MET A 167 -23.76 -3.84 -6.88
CA MET A 167 -22.80 -3.18 -5.99
C MET A 167 -22.76 -3.76 -4.56
N SER A 168 -23.17 -5.00 -4.35
CA SER A 168 -23.02 -5.65 -3.06
C SER A 168 -21.60 -6.13 -2.80
N PHE A 169 -20.86 -6.40 -3.88
CA PHE A 169 -19.46 -6.85 -3.84
C PHE A 169 -18.57 -6.06 -4.77
N LEU A 170 -17.32 -5.94 -4.38
CA LEU A 170 -16.25 -5.36 -5.18
C LEU A 170 -15.18 -6.40 -5.43
N ARG A 171 -14.83 -6.60 -6.70
CA ARG A 171 -13.69 -7.40 -7.13
C ARG A 171 -12.42 -6.59 -6.99
N VAL A 172 -11.50 -7.05 -6.14
CA VAL A 172 -10.25 -6.35 -5.84
C VAL A 172 -9.06 -7.19 -6.30
N LEU A 173 -8.22 -6.62 -7.15
CA LEU A 173 -6.96 -7.22 -7.58
C LEU A 173 -5.88 -6.96 -6.52
N GLY A 174 -5.43 -8.02 -5.85
CA GLY A 174 -4.40 -7.97 -4.82
C GLY A 174 -2.98 -8.21 -5.36
N LYS A 175 -2.03 -8.36 -4.43
CA LYS A 175 -0.63 -8.66 -4.76
C LYS A 175 -0.52 -10.03 -5.44
N GLY A 176 0.26 -10.10 -6.54
CA GLY A 176 0.47 -11.34 -7.31
C GLY A 176 -0.71 -11.72 -8.18
N SER A 177 -1.49 -10.75 -8.64
CA SER A 177 -2.65 -10.94 -9.53
C SER A 177 -3.76 -11.82 -8.94
N LYS A 178 -3.78 -11.99 -7.62
CA LYS A 178 -4.87 -12.71 -6.94
C LYS A 178 -6.06 -11.78 -6.76
N THR A 179 -7.21 -12.21 -7.22
CA THR A 179 -8.47 -11.48 -7.06
C THR A 179 -9.20 -11.96 -5.80
N ARG A 180 -9.84 -11.03 -5.07
CA ARG A 180 -10.78 -11.32 -4.00
C ARG A 180 -12.03 -10.49 -4.16
N LEU A 181 -13.16 -11.00 -3.68
CA LEU A 181 -14.39 -10.22 -3.52
C LEU A 181 -14.44 -9.68 -2.08
N VAL A 182 -14.83 -8.43 -1.95
CA VAL A 182 -15.06 -7.78 -0.66
C VAL A 182 -16.46 -7.21 -0.62
N PRO A 183 -17.21 -7.34 0.51
CA PRO A 183 -18.52 -6.76 0.64
C PRO A 183 -18.44 -5.23 0.70
N ILE A 184 -19.51 -4.56 0.27
CA ILE A 184 -19.66 -3.11 0.30
C ILE A 184 -20.84 -2.79 1.19
N GLY A 185 -20.61 -2.03 2.26
CA GLY A 185 -21.66 -1.58 3.15
C GLY A 185 -22.57 -0.52 2.51
N ARG A 186 -23.78 -0.40 3.02
CA ARG A 186 -24.82 0.50 2.52
C ARG A 186 -24.36 1.96 2.37
N TYR A 187 -23.64 2.50 3.33
CA TYR A 187 -23.13 3.88 3.27
C TYR A 187 -22.13 4.07 2.12
N ALA A 188 -21.23 3.12 1.93
CA ALA A 188 -20.29 3.15 0.82
C ALA A 188 -21.00 3.03 -0.54
N LYS A 189 -22.01 2.13 -0.65
CA LYS A 189 -22.83 2.01 -1.85
C LYS A 189 -23.51 3.34 -2.19
N ASN A 190 -24.22 3.96 -1.24
CA ASN A 190 -24.88 5.24 -1.44
C ASN A 190 -23.89 6.36 -1.85
N ALA A 191 -22.72 6.40 -1.22
CA ALA A 191 -21.70 7.41 -1.55
C ALA A 191 -21.13 7.20 -2.95
N ILE A 192 -20.94 5.93 -3.37
CA ILE A 192 -20.48 5.57 -4.73
C ILE A 192 -21.55 5.92 -5.75
N ASP A 193 -22.82 5.62 -5.51
CA ASP A 193 -23.92 5.97 -6.41
C ASP A 193 -24.00 7.48 -6.63
N ASN A 194 -23.95 8.27 -5.56
CA ASN A 194 -23.94 9.73 -5.64
C ASN A 194 -22.73 10.25 -6.43
N TRP A 195 -21.54 9.67 -6.18
CA TRP A 195 -20.35 10.02 -6.94
C TRP A 195 -20.44 9.63 -8.40
N THR A 196 -20.93 8.43 -8.72
CA THR A 196 -21.04 7.93 -10.10
C THR A 196 -21.97 8.79 -10.95
N ASN A 197 -23.07 9.24 -10.38
CA ASN A 197 -24.00 10.19 -11.02
C ASN A 197 -23.32 11.54 -11.32
N GLU A 198 -22.53 12.06 -10.39
CA GLU A 198 -21.82 13.33 -10.59
C GLU A 198 -20.61 13.16 -11.54
N ARG A 199 -19.93 12.03 -11.45
CA ARG A 199 -18.76 11.67 -12.25
C ARG A 199 -19.03 11.67 -13.75
N ALA A 200 -20.23 11.25 -14.18
CA ALA A 200 -20.64 11.22 -15.58
C ALA A 200 -20.46 12.57 -16.29
N LYS A 201 -20.55 13.69 -15.58
CA LYS A 201 -20.32 15.04 -16.13
C LYS A 201 -18.88 15.31 -16.54
N TYR A 202 -17.90 14.50 -16.07
CA TYR A 202 -16.47 14.75 -16.28
C TYR A 202 -15.80 13.77 -17.23
N SER A 203 -16.32 12.57 -17.39
CA SER A 203 -15.84 11.58 -18.36
C SER A 203 -16.79 10.42 -18.51
N GLU A 204 -17.18 10.15 -19.77
CA GLU A 204 -17.95 8.97 -20.15
C GLU A 204 -17.02 7.81 -20.57
N ASP A 205 -15.85 8.14 -21.12
CA ASP A 205 -14.92 7.15 -21.72
C ASP A 205 -14.00 6.47 -20.71
N SER A 206 -13.83 7.03 -19.52
CA SER A 206 -12.92 6.45 -18.51
C SER A 206 -13.62 5.35 -17.71
N ASN A 207 -13.08 4.13 -17.71
CA ASN A 207 -13.57 3.05 -16.86
C ASN A 207 -13.16 3.20 -15.36
N ALA A 208 -12.26 4.15 -15.02
CA ALA A 208 -11.84 4.36 -13.64
C ALA A 208 -12.99 4.88 -12.76
N LEU A 209 -13.24 4.24 -11.61
CA LEU A 209 -14.25 4.73 -10.66
C LEU A 209 -13.91 6.15 -10.17
N PHE A 210 -12.70 6.35 -9.67
CA PHE A 210 -12.27 7.64 -9.14
C PHE A 210 -11.40 8.40 -10.14
N ILE A 211 -11.93 9.53 -10.60
CA ILE A 211 -11.29 10.42 -11.58
C ILE A 211 -11.09 11.83 -11.02
N ASN A 212 -10.20 12.58 -11.63
CA ASN A 212 -10.07 14.01 -11.42
C ASN A 212 -11.08 14.78 -12.30
N LEU A 213 -11.19 16.09 -12.12
CA LEU A 213 -12.11 16.93 -12.92
C LEU A 213 -11.76 17.02 -14.41
N LYS A 214 -10.63 16.43 -14.85
CA LYS A 214 -10.23 16.31 -16.26
C LYS A 214 -10.53 14.92 -16.84
N GLY A 215 -11.28 14.07 -16.11
CA GLY A 215 -11.64 12.72 -16.53
C GLY A 215 -10.56 11.64 -16.35
N SER A 216 -9.36 11.99 -15.90
CA SER A 216 -8.27 11.02 -15.74
C SER A 216 -8.32 10.34 -14.37
N ARG A 217 -7.91 9.05 -14.29
CA ARG A 217 -7.82 8.26 -13.07
C ARG A 217 -7.09 9.01 -11.95
N LEU A 218 -7.63 8.95 -10.75
CA LEU A 218 -7.05 9.60 -9.58
C LEU A 218 -5.81 8.83 -9.10
N SER A 219 -4.71 9.54 -8.86
CA SER A 219 -3.48 8.92 -8.38
C SER A 219 -3.55 8.58 -6.88
N VAL A 220 -2.77 7.58 -6.45
CA VAL A 220 -2.58 7.24 -5.02
C VAL A 220 -2.20 8.48 -4.20
N ARG A 221 -1.30 9.31 -4.73
CA ARG A 221 -0.85 10.54 -4.08
C ARG A 221 -1.99 11.53 -3.87
N SER A 222 -2.86 11.66 -4.87
CA SER A 222 -4.04 12.53 -4.78
C SER A 222 -5.01 12.03 -3.72
N ILE A 223 -5.29 10.73 -3.66
CA ILE A 223 -6.15 10.14 -2.62
C ILE A 223 -5.58 10.42 -1.22
N GLN A 224 -4.29 10.19 -1.00
CA GLN A 224 -3.63 10.49 0.28
C GLN A 224 -3.76 11.95 0.70
N LEU A 225 -3.54 12.88 -0.25
CA LEU A 225 -3.66 14.31 0.02
C LEU A 225 -5.11 14.72 0.32
N ARG A 226 -6.09 14.17 -0.41
CA ARG A 226 -7.51 14.44 -0.20
C ARG A 226 -7.98 13.93 1.15
N LEU A 227 -7.60 12.71 1.53
CA LEU A 227 -7.92 12.14 2.84
C LEU A 227 -7.36 13.00 3.99
N LYS A 228 -6.09 13.43 3.89
CA LYS A 228 -5.49 14.33 4.88
C LYS A 228 -6.27 15.65 5.00
N ARG A 229 -6.64 16.26 3.87
CA ARG A 229 -7.41 17.52 3.86
C ARG A 229 -8.80 17.34 4.46
N LEU A 230 -9.47 16.24 4.13
CA LEU A 230 -10.79 15.92 4.66
C LEU A 230 -10.73 15.77 6.19
N ALA A 231 -9.78 15.01 6.72
CA ALA A 231 -9.60 14.84 8.15
C ALA A 231 -9.41 16.17 8.88
N LEU A 232 -8.52 17.04 8.37
CA LEU A 232 -8.28 18.37 8.94
C LEU A 232 -9.55 19.24 8.87
N LYS A 233 -10.33 19.18 7.79
CA LYS A 233 -11.60 19.91 7.67
C LYS A 233 -12.63 19.44 8.70
N GLN A 234 -12.60 18.14 9.06
CA GLN A 234 -13.47 17.57 10.10
C GLN A 234 -12.92 17.74 11.53
N GLY A 235 -11.84 18.52 11.72
CA GLY A 235 -11.24 18.75 13.04
C GLY A 235 -10.45 17.57 13.59
N LEU A 236 -10.11 16.60 12.75
CA LEU A 236 -9.29 15.43 13.12
C LEU A 236 -7.81 15.65 12.82
N PRO A 237 -6.90 14.95 13.51
CA PRO A 237 -5.51 14.84 13.10
C PRO A 237 -5.39 14.32 11.66
N PRO A 238 -4.23 14.50 10.98
CA PRO A 238 -4.03 13.99 9.64
C PRO A 238 -4.26 12.48 9.56
N VAL A 239 -5.29 12.06 8.85
CA VAL A 239 -5.59 10.63 8.61
C VAL A 239 -4.89 10.17 7.33
N HIS A 240 -4.36 8.94 7.35
CA HIS A 240 -3.76 8.31 6.19
C HIS A 240 -4.40 6.94 5.87
N PRO A 241 -4.29 6.44 4.64
CA PRO A 241 -4.98 5.23 4.19
C PRO A 241 -4.78 3.99 5.07
N HIS A 242 -3.58 3.81 5.63
CA HIS A 242 -3.30 2.66 6.49
C HIS A 242 -4.07 2.73 7.82
N MET A 243 -4.32 3.93 8.36
CA MET A 243 -5.16 4.11 9.57
C MET A 243 -6.57 3.60 9.32
N LEU A 244 -7.22 4.01 8.20
CA LEU A 244 -8.57 3.54 7.85
C LEU A 244 -8.64 2.02 7.75
N ARG A 245 -7.67 1.40 7.07
CA ARG A 245 -7.62 -0.05 6.94
C ARG A 245 -7.35 -0.75 8.29
N HIS A 246 -6.52 -0.19 9.15
CA HIS A 246 -6.30 -0.71 10.50
C HIS A 246 -7.54 -0.55 11.36
N SER A 247 -8.22 0.59 11.29
CA SER A 247 -9.49 0.82 12.00
C SER A 247 -10.56 -0.17 11.55
N PHE A 248 -10.72 -0.39 10.23
CA PHE A 248 -11.59 -1.45 9.72
C PHE A 248 -11.25 -2.81 10.34
N ALA A 249 -9.97 -3.22 10.29
CA ALA A 249 -9.55 -4.52 10.80
C ALA A 249 -9.81 -4.68 12.30
N THR A 250 -9.50 -3.64 13.09
CA THR A 250 -9.69 -3.63 14.56
C THR A 250 -11.17 -3.65 14.90
N HIS A 251 -11.98 -2.77 14.33
CA HIS A 251 -13.42 -2.70 14.63
C HIS A 251 -14.16 -3.98 14.22
N MET A 252 -13.79 -4.55 13.06
CA MET A 252 -14.34 -5.85 12.64
C MET A 252 -13.94 -6.97 13.61
N LEU A 253 -12.69 -6.98 14.09
CA LEU A 253 -12.20 -7.99 15.01
C LEU A 253 -12.89 -7.89 16.38
N GLU A 254 -13.02 -6.69 16.91
CA GLU A 254 -13.69 -6.42 18.18
C GLU A 254 -15.18 -6.83 18.15
N SER A 255 -15.82 -6.65 16.99
CA SER A 255 -17.25 -6.92 16.82
C SER A 255 -17.56 -8.37 16.46
N SER A 256 -16.71 -9.05 15.67
CA SER A 256 -16.97 -10.42 15.19
C SER A 256 -16.21 -11.49 15.96
N GLY A 257 -15.04 -11.16 16.51
CA GLY A 257 -14.12 -12.15 17.08
C GLY A 257 -13.48 -13.10 16.04
N ASP A 258 -13.77 -12.94 14.74
CA ASP A 258 -13.33 -13.85 13.69
C ASP A 258 -12.12 -13.28 12.92
N LEU A 259 -10.93 -13.54 13.45
CA LEU A 259 -9.67 -13.11 12.85
C LEU A 259 -9.46 -13.70 11.43
N ARG A 260 -9.94 -14.93 11.18
CA ARG A 260 -9.74 -15.61 9.90
C ARG A 260 -10.51 -14.91 8.78
N THR A 261 -11.79 -14.67 9.01
CA THR A 261 -12.65 -13.93 8.05
C THR A 261 -12.06 -12.55 7.73
N ILE A 262 -11.55 -11.84 8.75
CA ILE A 262 -10.93 -10.51 8.55
C ILE A 262 -9.64 -10.62 7.73
N GLN A 263 -8.78 -11.60 7.97
CA GLN A 263 -7.57 -11.82 7.18
C GLN A 263 -7.90 -12.12 5.72
N GLU A 264 -8.97 -12.85 5.45
CA GLU A 264 -9.48 -13.15 4.10
C GLU A 264 -9.97 -11.87 3.41
N LEU A 265 -10.81 -11.06 4.05
CA LEU A 265 -11.27 -9.77 3.56
C LEU A 265 -10.11 -8.82 3.24
N LEU A 266 -9.09 -8.80 4.08
CA LEU A 266 -7.91 -7.97 3.89
C LEU A 266 -6.95 -8.51 2.82
N GLY A 267 -7.05 -9.77 2.40
CA GLY A 267 -6.16 -10.40 1.43
C GLY A 267 -4.73 -10.53 1.97
N HIS A 268 -4.57 -11.14 3.16
CA HIS A 268 -3.28 -11.48 3.73
C HIS A 268 -2.75 -12.75 3.07
N SER A 269 -1.57 -12.68 2.46
CA SER A 269 -0.98 -13.72 1.61
C SER A 269 -0.42 -14.95 2.36
N SER A 270 -0.49 -15.01 3.69
CA SER A 270 0.14 -16.08 4.49
C SER A 270 -0.71 -17.34 4.64
N LEU A 271 -1.94 -17.33 4.19
CA LEU A 271 -2.76 -18.54 4.09
C LEU A 271 -2.78 -18.98 2.62
N SER A 272 -1.87 -19.88 2.29
CA SER A 272 -1.72 -20.49 0.97
C SER A 272 -2.85 -21.46 0.71
N THR A 273 -3.95 -20.99 0.16
CA THR A 273 -4.81 -21.82 -0.69
C THR A 273 -5.63 -20.88 -1.56
N THR A 274 -5.59 -21.09 -2.87
CA THR A 274 -6.59 -20.58 -3.80
C THR A 274 -7.89 -21.31 -3.45
N GLN A 275 -8.59 -20.87 -2.41
CA GLN A 275 -9.96 -21.32 -2.17
C GLN A 275 -10.81 -20.69 -3.26
N ILE A 276 -11.37 -21.53 -4.11
CA ILE A 276 -12.48 -21.16 -4.98
C ILE A 276 -13.65 -20.92 -4.02
N TYR A 277 -13.94 -19.65 -3.73
CA TYR A 277 -15.07 -19.28 -2.89
C TYR A 277 -16.36 -19.75 -3.55
N THR A 278 -17.10 -20.58 -2.86
CA THR A 278 -18.45 -20.96 -3.26
C THR A 278 -19.43 -19.84 -2.92
N LYS A 279 -20.59 -19.84 -3.55
CA LYS A 279 -21.66 -18.88 -3.23
C LYS A 279 -22.07 -18.89 -1.75
N LEU A 280 -21.94 -20.03 -1.08
CA LEU A 280 -22.16 -20.22 0.36
C LEU A 280 -21.14 -19.48 1.23
N ASP A 281 -19.86 -19.47 0.82
CA ASP A 281 -18.79 -18.78 1.56
C ASP A 281 -19.01 -17.26 1.52
N TYR A 282 -19.50 -16.72 0.39
CA TYR A 282 -19.82 -15.31 0.28
C TYR A 282 -21.00 -14.87 1.15
N GLN A 283 -22.06 -15.69 1.24
CA GLN A 283 -23.19 -15.40 2.13
C GLN A 283 -22.78 -15.39 3.60
N HIS A 284 -21.85 -16.25 3.98
CA HIS A 284 -21.28 -16.26 5.34
C HIS A 284 -20.46 -15.01 5.62
N LEU A 285 -19.61 -14.58 4.66
CA LEU A 285 -18.83 -13.36 4.76
C LEU A 285 -19.72 -12.11 4.91
N VAL A 286 -20.79 -12.00 4.11
CA VAL A 286 -21.75 -10.91 4.23
C VAL A 286 -22.43 -10.91 5.58
N LYS A 287 -22.85 -12.06 6.08
CA LYS A 287 -23.52 -12.17 7.39
C LYS A 287 -22.61 -11.70 8.53
N ILE A 288 -21.35 -12.10 8.53
CA ILE A 288 -20.36 -11.63 9.52
C ILE A 288 -20.15 -10.12 9.35
N TYR A 289 -20.00 -9.65 8.11
CA TYR A 289 -19.81 -8.24 7.80
C TYR A 289 -20.99 -7.39 8.33
N ASP A 290 -22.21 -7.76 8.00
CA ASP A 290 -23.42 -7.04 8.41
C ASP A 290 -23.61 -7.01 9.91
N GLN A 291 -23.20 -8.06 10.62
CA GLN A 291 -23.26 -8.12 12.08
C GLN A 291 -22.18 -7.31 12.78
N ALA A 292 -20.97 -7.29 12.20
CA ALA A 292 -19.77 -6.75 12.84
C ALA A 292 -19.40 -5.33 12.40
N HIS A 293 -19.65 -4.95 11.13
CA HIS A 293 -19.18 -3.67 10.64
C HIS A 293 -20.02 -2.51 11.17
N PRO A 294 -19.42 -1.47 11.81
CA PRO A 294 -20.17 -0.37 12.42
C PRO A 294 -21.11 0.37 11.47
N ARG A 295 -20.77 0.43 10.17
CA ARG A 295 -21.57 1.11 9.12
C ARG A 295 -22.39 0.15 8.23
N ALA A 296 -22.48 -1.13 8.57
CA ALA A 296 -23.38 -2.08 7.91
C ALA A 296 -24.73 -2.16 8.61
N LYS A 297 -24.79 -1.89 9.93
CA LYS A 297 -26.03 -2.01 10.72
C LYS A 297 -27.11 -1.06 10.19
N ASN A 298 -28.30 -1.62 9.96
CA ASN A 298 -29.47 -0.81 9.72
C ASN A 298 -29.79 0.03 10.96
N ASP A 299 -30.00 1.33 10.79
CA ASP A 299 -30.71 2.13 11.77
C ASP A 299 -32.16 1.58 11.88
N LYS A 300 -32.30 0.51 12.68
CA LYS A 300 -33.55 0.16 13.29
C LYS A 300 -33.49 0.72 14.70
N ASN A 301 -33.81 2.01 14.78
CA ASN A 301 -34.63 2.66 15.80
C ASN A 301 -34.79 4.12 15.43
#